data_993dd04168384c566ee87a1984fc841a
#
_entry.id   993dd04168384c566ee87a1984fc841a
#
_cell.length_a   1.000
_cell.length_b   1.000
_cell.length_c   1.000
_cell.angle_alpha   90.00
_cell.angle_beta   90.00
_cell.angle_gamma   90.00
#
_symmetry.space_group_name_H-M   'P 1'
#
loop_
_entity.id
_entity.type
_entity.pdbx_description
1 polymer ?
#
loop_
_entity_poly.entity_id
_entity_poly.type
_entity_poly.pdbx_seq_one_letter_code
_entity_poly.pdbx_strand_id
1 'polypeptide(L)'
;VCMKAVEAACAVSHRTAAATLNDLTGLSLSHESVWRIVQNAGSWEQARVDSLAAAAKAECGSGTYETPVLYEEMDGVYLALQGKDRLEHGPSKEMKVSIAYSGIYEDASGRRSLANKVSYASMEQAEHFRRHAEGVVADFYAVDCVKRRVFNSDGGTWLQRNMVPGCTYQLDLFHRNRAVRTC
;
A
#
# COMPACT_ATOMS: atom_id res chain seq x y z
N VAL A 1 8.22 -1.87 22.67
CA VAL A 1 7.50 -0.60 22.82
C VAL A 1 7.34 0.10 21.49
N CYS A 2 8.40 0.32 20.70
CA CYS A 2 8.31 1.06 19.43
C CYS A 2 7.29 0.46 18.44
N MET A 3 7.32 -0.86 18.21
CA MET A 3 6.34 -1.54 17.34
C MET A 3 4.90 -1.29 17.81
N LYS A 4 4.64 -1.45 19.11
CA LYS A 4 3.31 -1.21 19.68
C LYS A 4 2.88 0.25 19.62
N ALA A 5 3.84 1.20 19.65
CA ALA A 5 3.53 2.62 19.45
C ALA A 5 3.10 2.90 18.02
N VAL A 6 3.75 2.29 17.02
CA VAL A 6 3.35 2.40 15.60
C VAL A 6 1.98 1.76 15.37
N GLU A 7 1.75 0.52 15.86
CA GLU A 7 0.45 -0.16 15.75
C GLU A 7 -0.68 0.67 16.36
N ALA A 8 -0.49 1.20 17.58
CA ALA A 8 -1.48 2.04 18.24
C ALA A 8 -1.74 3.34 17.47
N ALA A 9 -0.70 3.99 16.93
CA ALA A 9 -0.82 5.21 16.15
C ALA A 9 -1.55 5.01 14.81
N CYS A 10 -1.59 3.80 14.28
CA CYS A 10 -2.39 3.46 13.10
C CYS A 10 -3.91 3.40 13.41
N ALA A 11 -4.28 3.15 14.66
CA ALA A 11 -5.67 2.97 15.07
C ALA A 11 -6.28 4.20 15.75
N VAL A 12 -5.46 4.97 16.48
CA VAL A 12 -5.92 6.10 17.30
C VAL A 12 -4.95 7.29 17.20
N SER A 13 -5.33 8.44 17.77
CA SER A 13 -4.44 9.62 17.82
C SER A 13 -3.17 9.33 18.63
N HIS A 14 -2.05 10.00 18.33
CA HIS A 14 -0.79 9.87 19.09
C HIS A 14 -0.97 10.12 20.59
N ARG A 15 -1.89 11.00 20.96
CA ARG A 15 -2.21 11.28 22.38
C ARG A 15 -2.89 10.09 23.04
N THR A 16 -3.87 9.50 22.39
CA THR A 16 -4.56 8.30 22.88
C THR A 16 -3.60 7.12 22.91
N ALA A 17 -2.77 6.93 21.88
CA ALA A 17 -1.76 5.89 21.82
C ALA A 17 -0.76 6.00 22.99
N ALA A 18 -0.27 7.21 23.29
CA ALA A 18 0.62 7.45 24.42
C ALA A 18 -0.05 7.10 25.75
N ALA A 19 -1.29 7.55 25.99
CA ALA A 19 -2.03 7.24 27.21
C ALA A 19 -2.21 5.73 27.39
N THR A 20 -2.70 5.02 26.37
CA THR A 20 -2.90 3.56 26.41
C THR A 20 -1.59 2.82 26.70
N LEU A 21 -0.50 3.19 26.03
CA LEU A 21 0.80 2.55 26.25
C LEU A 21 1.33 2.80 27.66
N ASN A 22 1.17 4.00 28.20
CA ASN A 22 1.60 4.33 29.56
C ASN A 22 0.81 3.51 30.60
N ASP A 23 -0.51 3.38 30.42
CA ASP A 23 -1.37 2.59 31.31
C ASP A 23 -0.98 1.10 31.27
N LEU A 24 -0.66 0.55 30.10
CA LEU A 24 -0.33 -0.85 29.95
C LEU A 24 1.10 -1.22 30.36
N THR A 25 2.03 -0.27 30.29
CA THR A 25 3.47 -0.57 30.44
C THR A 25 4.14 0.13 31.63
N GLY A 26 3.45 1.07 32.25
CA GLY A 26 4.02 1.93 33.30
C GLY A 26 5.06 2.95 32.80
N LEU A 27 5.19 3.12 31.47
CA LEU A 27 6.06 4.12 30.86
C LEU A 27 5.47 5.51 30.94
N SER A 28 6.30 6.52 30.70
CA SER A 28 5.90 7.95 30.59
C SER A 28 6.20 8.45 29.17
N LEU A 29 5.46 8.00 28.18
CA LEU A 29 5.57 8.46 26.80
C LEU A 29 4.70 9.70 26.60
N SER A 30 5.26 10.76 26.01
CA SER A 30 4.48 11.88 25.49
C SER A 30 3.91 11.55 24.10
N HIS A 31 2.88 12.27 23.65
CA HIS A 31 2.38 12.15 22.29
C HIS A 31 3.43 12.53 21.22
N GLU A 32 4.35 13.44 21.55
CA GLU A 32 5.50 13.77 20.71
C GLU A 32 6.49 12.61 20.60
N SER A 33 6.69 11.86 21.69
CA SER A 33 7.54 10.65 21.66
C SER A 33 6.93 9.59 20.72
N VAL A 34 5.63 9.38 20.79
CA VAL A 34 4.93 8.48 19.87
C VAL A 34 5.06 8.98 18.43
N TRP A 35 4.84 10.27 18.18
CA TRP A 35 5.01 10.87 16.86
C TRP A 35 6.43 10.66 16.31
N ARG A 36 7.48 10.89 17.10
CA ARG A 36 8.88 10.65 16.68
C ARG A 36 9.14 9.19 16.35
N ILE A 37 8.59 8.25 17.14
CA ILE A 37 8.69 6.82 16.86
C ILE A 37 8.08 6.49 15.50
N VAL A 38 6.88 7.03 15.20
CA VAL A 38 6.20 6.84 13.92
C VAL A 38 7.02 7.43 12.76
N GLN A 39 7.56 8.65 12.93
CA GLN A 39 8.40 9.28 11.89
C GLN A 39 9.67 8.46 11.61
N ASN A 40 10.34 7.97 12.64
CA ASN A 40 11.52 7.12 12.47
C ASN A 40 11.17 5.79 11.79
N ALA A 41 10.07 5.16 12.18
CA ALA A 41 9.59 3.95 11.53
C ALA A 41 9.27 4.19 10.05
N GLY A 42 8.64 5.32 9.72
CA GLY A 42 8.38 5.73 8.34
C GLY A 42 9.66 5.92 7.53
N SER A 43 10.70 6.53 8.13
CA SER A 43 12.00 6.73 7.46
C SER A 43 12.70 5.39 7.17
N TRP A 44 12.64 4.44 8.10
CA TRP A 44 13.21 3.10 7.89
C TRP A 44 12.44 2.33 6.82
N GLU A 45 11.12 2.42 6.84
CA GLU A 45 10.29 1.78 5.82
C GLU A 45 10.56 2.38 4.43
N GLN A 46 10.72 3.70 4.32
CA GLN A 46 11.08 4.35 3.06
C GLN A 46 12.42 3.81 2.53
N ALA A 47 13.46 3.76 3.38
CA ALA A 47 14.77 3.23 2.97
C ALA A 47 14.69 1.74 2.55
N ARG A 48 13.85 0.94 3.23
CA ARG A 48 13.59 -0.45 2.86
C ARG A 48 12.95 -0.54 1.47
N VAL A 49 11.91 0.23 1.21
CA VAL A 49 11.18 0.22 -0.06
C VAL A 49 12.05 0.73 -1.21
N ASP A 50 12.88 1.76 -0.98
CA ASP A 50 13.87 2.24 -1.95
C ASP A 50 14.85 1.11 -2.36
N SER A 51 15.31 0.34 -1.38
CA SER A 51 16.19 -0.82 -1.61
C SER A 51 15.49 -1.93 -2.41
N LEU A 52 14.24 -2.25 -2.08
CA LEU A 52 13.43 -3.24 -2.80
C LEU A 52 13.18 -2.82 -4.25
N ALA A 53 12.87 -1.55 -4.49
CA ALA A 53 12.69 -1.02 -5.82
C ALA A 53 13.98 -1.08 -6.68
N ALA A 54 15.13 -0.85 -6.05
CA ALA A 54 16.42 -0.99 -6.71
C ALA A 54 16.72 -2.46 -7.06
N ALA A 55 16.45 -3.39 -6.14
CA ALA A 55 16.61 -4.83 -6.35
C ALA A 55 15.69 -5.34 -7.46
N ALA A 56 14.41 -4.98 -7.47
CA ALA A 56 13.45 -5.37 -8.51
C ALA A 56 13.87 -4.86 -9.90
N LYS A 57 14.37 -3.63 -9.98
CA LYS A 57 14.90 -3.07 -11.24
C LYS A 57 16.12 -3.84 -11.77
N ALA A 58 16.92 -4.42 -10.89
CA ALA A 58 18.08 -5.23 -11.24
C ALA A 58 17.73 -6.70 -11.49
N GLU A 59 16.44 -7.06 -11.55
CA GLU A 59 15.95 -8.43 -11.66
C GLU A 59 16.46 -9.36 -10.53
N CYS A 60 16.70 -8.78 -9.36
CA CYS A 60 17.20 -9.45 -8.17
C CYS A 60 16.13 -9.51 -7.06
N GLY A 61 14.87 -9.68 -7.41
CA GLY A 61 13.80 -9.86 -6.42
C GLY A 61 14.08 -11.06 -5.52
N SER A 62 13.80 -10.90 -4.23
CA SER A 62 14.04 -11.93 -3.19
C SER A 62 12.82 -12.79 -2.89
N GLY A 63 11.70 -12.51 -3.53
CA GLY A 63 10.43 -13.19 -3.31
C GLY A 63 10.49 -14.67 -3.65
N THR A 64 9.96 -15.49 -2.74
CA THR A 64 9.98 -16.96 -2.85
C THR A 64 8.59 -17.57 -3.01
N TYR A 65 7.53 -16.76 -2.87
CA TYR A 65 6.18 -17.27 -3.00
C TYR A 65 5.80 -17.43 -4.48
N GLU A 66 5.65 -18.68 -4.91
CA GLU A 66 5.26 -19.02 -6.27
C GLU A 66 3.74 -18.99 -6.43
N THR A 67 3.26 -18.38 -7.51
CA THR A 67 1.85 -18.43 -7.92
C THR A 67 1.76 -18.42 -9.46
N PRO A 68 0.87 -19.22 -10.06
CA PRO A 68 0.67 -19.16 -11.51
C PRO A 68 -0.05 -17.89 -11.97
N VAL A 69 -0.83 -17.26 -11.08
CA VAL A 69 -1.57 -16.04 -11.37
C VAL A 69 -1.36 -15.04 -10.24
N LEU A 70 -0.98 -13.82 -10.58
CA LEU A 70 -0.86 -12.69 -9.68
C LEU A 70 -1.92 -11.65 -10.05
N TYR A 71 -2.74 -11.28 -9.07
CA TYR A 71 -3.70 -10.19 -9.18
C TYR A 71 -3.12 -8.94 -8.54
N GLU A 72 -3.23 -7.82 -9.23
CA GLU A 72 -2.72 -6.53 -8.78
C GLU A 72 -3.81 -5.48 -8.96
N GLU A 73 -3.97 -4.63 -7.99
CA GLU A 73 -4.94 -3.53 -8.01
C GLU A 73 -4.26 -2.26 -7.53
N MET A 74 -4.54 -1.16 -8.23
CA MET A 74 -4.09 0.16 -7.81
C MET A 74 -5.24 1.15 -7.87
N ASP A 75 -5.29 2.04 -6.88
CA ASP A 75 -6.33 3.07 -6.75
C ASP A 75 -5.77 4.31 -6.05
N GLY A 76 -6.44 5.44 -6.21
CA GLY A 76 -6.12 6.70 -5.57
C GLY A 76 -7.19 7.12 -4.56
N VAL A 77 -6.77 7.42 -3.33
CA VAL A 77 -7.64 7.93 -2.27
C VAL A 77 -7.24 9.36 -1.92
N TYR A 78 -8.18 10.30 -1.97
CA TYR A 78 -7.93 11.69 -1.60
C TYR A 78 -8.10 11.89 -0.10
N LEU A 79 -7.01 12.25 0.58
CA LEU A 79 -6.99 12.55 2.01
C LEU A 79 -7.11 14.06 2.22
N ALA A 80 -8.05 14.49 3.08
CA ALA A 80 -8.19 15.88 3.47
C ALA A 80 -6.98 16.31 4.33
N LEU A 81 -6.27 17.35 3.90
CA LEU A 81 -5.14 17.91 4.62
C LEU A 81 -5.62 18.92 5.67
N GLN A 82 -4.85 19.04 6.75
CA GLN A 82 -5.11 19.95 7.88
C GLN A 82 -3.89 20.80 8.20
N GLY A 83 -4.10 21.88 8.94
CA GLY A 83 -3.03 22.74 9.45
C GLY A 83 -2.13 23.29 8.36
N LYS A 84 -0.82 23.21 8.57
CA LYS A 84 0.21 23.73 7.64
C LYS A 84 0.18 23.01 6.29
N ASP A 85 0.01 21.69 6.30
CA ASP A 85 0.00 20.91 5.06
C ASP A 85 -1.14 21.35 4.11
N ARG A 86 -2.30 21.71 4.68
CA ARG A 86 -3.40 22.28 3.91
C ARG A 86 -3.05 23.62 3.28
N LEU A 87 -2.29 24.45 3.99
CA LEU A 87 -1.87 25.77 3.49
C LEU A 87 -0.84 25.65 2.37
N GLU A 88 0.08 24.69 2.47
CA GLU A 88 1.17 24.47 1.52
C GLU A 88 0.77 23.66 0.28
N HIS A 89 -0.12 22.68 0.45
CA HIS A 89 -0.43 21.68 -0.57
C HIS A 89 -1.90 21.67 -1.02
N GLY A 90 -2.74 22.56 -0.47
CA GLY A 90 -4.17 22.63 -0.80
C GLY A 90 -5.06 21.76 0.09
N PRO A 91 -6.34 21.61 -0.24
CA PRO A 91 -7.34 21.00 0.64
C PRO A 91 -7.19 19.49 0.80
N SER A 92 -6.59 18.82 -0.19
CA SER A 92 -6.43 17.35 -0.19
C SER A 92 -5.20 16.94 -0.98
N LYS A 93 -4.70 15.74 -0.66
CA LYS A 93 -3.61 15.10 -1.39
C LYS A 93 -3.99 13.65 -1.71
N GLU A 94 -3.68 13.21 -2.91
CA GLU A 94 -3.89 11.84 -3.33
C GLU A 94 -2.88 10.91 -2.66
N MET A 95 -3.38 9.90 -1.95
CA MET A 95 -2.63 8.74 -1.52
C MET A 95 -2.90 7.61 -2.49
N LYS A 96 -1.87 7.09 -3.11
CA LYS A 96 -1.93 5.94 -4.00
C LYS A 96 -1.81 4.67 -3.19
N VAL A 97 -2.61 3.67 -3.52
CA VAL A 97 -2.64 2.37 -2.86
C VAL A 97 -2.45 1.29 -3.91
N SER A 98 -1.60 0.34 -3.62
CA SER A 98 -1.39 -0.88 -4.41
C SER A 98 -1.61 -2.09 -3.51
N ILE A 99 -2.31 -3.09 -4.05
CA ILE A 99 -2.39 -4.42 -3.46
C ILE A 99 -2.04 -5.46 -4.52
N ALA A 100 -1.36 -6.54 -4.10
CA ALA A 100 -1.15 -7.71 -4.90
C ALA A 100 -1.50 -8.96 -4.10
N TYR A 101 -2.09 -9.97 -4.76
CA TYR A 101 -2.55 -11.18 -4.10
C TYR A 101 -2.62 -12.36 -5.08
N SER A 102 -2.56 -13.59 -4.55
CA SER A 102 -2.55 -14.81 -5.36
C SER A 102 -3.93 -15.41 -5.63
N GLY A 103 -4.97 -14.92 -4.99
CA GLY A 103 -6.33 -15.40 -5.14
C GLY A 103 -7.25 -14.94 -4.01
N ILE A 104 -8.45 -15.49 -4.00
CA ILE A 104 -9.46 -15.25 -2.96
C ILE A 104 -9.76 -16.58 -2.30
N TYR A 105 -9.74 -16.63 -0.98
CA TYR A 105 -10.22 -17.77 -0.21
C TYR A 105 -11.47 -17.39 0.60
N GLU A 106 -12.29 -18.37 0.86
CA GLU A 106 -13.50 -18.24 1.69
C GLU A 106 -13.31 -19.10 2.94
N ASP A 107 -13.49 -18.51 4.10
CA ASP A 107 -13.40 -19.23 5.37
C ASP A 107 -14.69 -20.03 5.67
N ALA A 108 -14.67 -20.80 6.76
CA ALA A 108 -15.81 -21.62 7.18
C ALA A 108 -17.09 -20.81 7.49
N SER A 109 -16.98 -19.50 7.70
CA SER A 109 -18.12 -18.58 7.92
C SER A 109 -18.67 -17.98 6.63
N GLY A 110 -18.08 -18.28 5.46
CA GLY A 110 -18.41 -17.68 4.18
C GLY A 110 -17.77 -16.31 3.93
N ARG A 111 -16.85 -15.88 4.80
CA ARG A 111 -16.13 -14.61 4.61
C ARG A 111 -14.99 -14.77 3.62
N ARG A 112 -15.00 -13.92 2.62
CA ARG A 112 -13.94 -13.87 1.60
C ARG A 112 -12.78 -12.97 2.03
N SER A 113 -11.57 -13.45 1.78
CA SER A 113 -10.33 -12.73 2.06
C SER A 113 -9.32 -12.93 0.93
N LEU A 114 -8.44 -11.94 0.72
CA LEU A 114 -7.38 -12.04 -0.28
C LEU A 114 -6.25 -12.92 0.25
N ALA A 115 -5.84 -13.90 -0.56
CA ALA A 115 -4.77 -14.82 -0.20
C ALA A 115 -3.40 -14.18 -0.48
N ASN A 116 -2.50 -14.30 0.49
CA ASN A 116 -1.10 -13.86 0.37
C ASN A 116 -0.97 -12.39 -0.07
N LYS A 117 -1.81 -11.54 0.49
CA LYS A 117 -1.88 -10.13 0.16
C LYS A 117 -0.63 -9.38 0.61
N VAL A 118 0.00 -8.66 -0.31
CA VAL A 118 0.96 -7.60 -0.03
C VAL A 118 0.35 -6.25 -0.43
N SER A 119 0.76 -5.18 0.23
CA SER A 119 0.22 -3.85 -0.04
C SER A 119 1.27 -2.77 0.16
N TYR A 120 1.15 -1.71 -0.62
CA TYR A 120 1.95 -0.50 -0.51
C TYR A 120 1.06 0.72 -0.68
N ALA A 121 1.30 1.78 0.09
CA ALA A 121 0.58 3.04 -0.02
C ALA A 121 1.53 4.20 0.20
N SER A 122 1.40 5.26 -0.63
CA SER A 122 2.28 6.43 -0.57
C SER A 122 1.61 7.64 -1.24
N MET A 123 2.08 8.84 -0.86
CA MET A 123 1.70 10.11 -1.50
C MET A 123 2.70 10.56 -2.57
N GLU A 124 3.57 9.68 -3.01
CA GLU A 124 4.61 9.96 -4.01
C GLU A 124 4.04 10.20 -5.40
N GLN A 125 4.90 10.69 -6.29
CA GLN A 125 4.60 10.77 -7.71
C GLN A 125 4.37 9.36 -8.28
N ALA A 126 3.49 9.24 -9.26
CA ALA A 126 3.02 7.96 -9.80
C ALA A 126 4.16 7.02 -10.23
N GLU A 127 5.23 7.55 -10.82
CA GLU A 127 6.37 6.76 -11.27
C GLU A 127 7.15 6.15 -10.10
N HIS A 128 7.41 6.93 -9.04
CA HIS A 128 8.09 6.45 -7.83
C HIS A 128 7.22 5.42 -7.11
N PHE A 129 5.94 5.74 -6.93
CA PHE A 129 4.97 4.83 -6.33
C PHE A 129 4.96 3.46 -7.01
N ARG A 130 4.92 3.43 -8.36
CA ARG A 130 4.92 2.17 -9.11
C ARG A 130 6.18 1.34 -8.91
N ARG A 131 7.36 1.99 -8.94
CA ARG A 131 8.63 1.30 -8.71
C ARG A 131 8.69 0.68 -7.32
N HIS A 132 8.21 1.40 -6.31
CA HIS A 132 8.15 0.91 -4.94
C HIS A 132 7.13 -0.23 -4.78
N ALA A 133 5.94 -0.09 -5.37
CA ALA A 133 4.93 -1.15 -5.38
C ALA A 133 5.47 -2.43 -6.04
N GLU A 134 6.16 -2.33 -7.18
CA GLU A 134 6.81 -3.46 -7.85
C GLU A 134 7.91 -4.08 -6.96
N GLY A 135 8.70 -3.27 -6.27
CA GLY A 135 9.70 -3.74 -5.31
C GLY A 135 9.09 -4.56 -4.18
N VAL A 136 7.96 -4.09 -3.61
CA VAL A 136 7.23 -4.81 -2.55
C VAL A 136 6.64 -6.12 -3.07
N VAL A 137 6.16 -6.15 -4.31
CA VAL A 137 5.67 -7.38 -4.94
C VAL A 137 6.81 -8.38 -5.15
N ALA A 138 7.94 -7.94 -5.70
CA ALA A 138 9.11 -8.76 -5.98
C ALA A 138 9.86 -9.23 -4.72
N ASP A 139 9.64 -8.59 -3.57
CA ASP A 139 10.16 -9.02 -2.26
C ASP A 139 9.40 -10.24 -1.72
N PHE A 140 8.15 -10.40 -2.07
CA PHE A 140 7.31 -11.50 -1.60
C PHE A 140 7.10 -12.59 -2.64
N TYR A 141 6.75 -12.21 -3.87
CA TYR A 141 6.45 -13.13 -4.97
C TYR A 141 7.68 -13.45 -5.81
N ALA A 142 7.83 -14.72 -6.18
CA ALA A 142 8.76 -15.15 -7.23
C ALA A 142 8.18 -14.72 -8.61
N VAL A 143 8.36 -13.44 -8.94
CA VAL A 143 7.70 -12.80 -10.11
C VAL A 143 8.02 -13.50 -11.43
N ASP A 144 9.20 -14.10 -11.55
CA ASP A 144 9.63 -14.86 -12.73
C ASP A 144 8.85 -16.17 -12.92
N CYS A 145 8.24 -16.71 -11.86
CA CYS A 145 7.40 -17.89 -11.88
C CYS A 145 5.93 -17.59 -12.22
N VAL A 146 5.54 -16.31 -12.25
CA VAL A 146 4.18 -15.88 -12.53
C VAL A 146 3.87 -16.03 -14.02
N LYS A 147 2.91 -16.91 -14.35
CA LYS A 147 2.49 -17.16 -15.75
C LYS A 147 1.53 -16.08 -16.28
N ARG A 148 0.75 -15.49 -15.40
CA ARG A 148 -0.23 -14.45 -15.74
C ARG A 148 -0.33 -13.40 -14.64
N ARG A 149 -0.19 -12.14 -15.04
CA ARG A 149 -0.49 -10.98 -14.19
C ARG A 149 -1.82 -10.37 -14.65
N VAL A 150 -2.73 -10.12 -13.72
CA VAL A 150 -4.02 -9.46 -13.96
C VAL A 150 -4.01 -8.16 -13.18
N PHE A 151 -4.14 -7.05 -13.89
CA PHE A 151 -4.09 -5.72 -13.31
C PHE A 151 -5.47 -5.06 -13.36
N ASN A 152 -6.03 -4.77 -12.19
CA ASN A 152 -7.29 -4.04 -12.03
C ASN A 152 -7.03 -2.58 -11.69
N SER A 153 -7.76 -1.66 -12.33
CA SER A 153 -7.76 -0.25 -11.99
C SER A 153 -9.06 0.43 -12.38
N ASP A 154 -9.27 1.63 -11.82
CA ASP A 154 -10.38 2.52 -12.18
C ASP A 154 -10.18 3.21 -13.55
N GLY A 155 -9.01 3.06 -14.17
CA GLY A 155 -8.63 3.73 -15.42
C GLY A 155 -8.17 5.17 -15.23
N GLY A 156 -7.85 5.60 -14.02
CA GLY A 156 -7.28 6.92 -13.71
C GLY A 156 -6.06 7.25 -14.59
N THR A 157 -5.80 8.54 -14.83
CA THR A 157 -4.77 8.99 -15.77
C THR A 157 -3.37 8.49 -15.46
N TRP A 158 -3.04 8.32 -14.18
CA TRP A 158 -1.75 7.78 -13.74
C TRP A 158 -1.70 6.23 -13.76
N LEU A 159 -2.86 5.58 -14.00
CA LEU A 159 -3.05 4.13 -14.15
C LEU A 159 -3.26 3.73 -15.62
N GLN A 160 -2.52 4.33 -16.52
CA GLN A 160 -2.68 4.11 -17.94
C GLN A 160 -2.35 2.66 -18.33
N ARG A 161 -3.05 2.21 -19.37
CA ARG A 161 -2.82 0.91 -20.01
C ARG A 161 -1.36 0.76 -20.41
N ASN A 162 -0.76 -0.40 -20.15
CA ASN A 162 0.64 -0.75 -20.40
C ASN A 162 1.66 -0.28 -19.33
N MET A 163 1.22 0.12 -18.17
CA MET A 163 2.12 0.50 -17.08
C MET A 163 2.86 -0.68 -16.46
N VAL A 164 2.24 -1.85 -16.50
CA VAL A 164 2.88 -3.11 -16.08
C VAL A 164 2.99 -4.00 -17.32
N PRO A 165 4.20 -4.18 -17.85
CA PRO A 165 4.43 -5.01 -19.04
C PRO A 165 3.91 -6.44 -18.83
N GLY A 166 3.28 -7.02 -19.87
CA GLY A 166 2.80 -8.39 -19.83
C GLY A 166 1.53 -8.65 -19.00
N CYS A 167 0.89 -7.61 -18.45
CA CYS A 167 -0.35 -7.75 -17.70
C CYS A 167 -1.58 -7.85 -18.60
N THR A 168 -2.56 -8.65 -18.14
CA THR A 168 -3.94 -8.57 -18.62
C THR A 168 -4.64 -7.44 -17.87
N TYR A 169 -5.02 -6.40 -18.59
CA TYR A 169 -5.74 -5.26 -18.01
C TYR A 169 -7.20 -5.57 -17.83
N GLN A 170 -7.72 -5.27 -16.64
CA GLN A 170 -9.15 -5.35 -16.32
C GLN A 170 -9.60 -4.02 -15.73
N LEU A 171 -10.62 -3.42 -16.33
CA LEU A 171 -11.28 -2.26 -15.74
C LEU A 171 -12.16 -2.72 -14.58
N ASP A 172 -12.09 -2.03 -13.45
CA ASP A 172 -12.95 -2.25 -12.31
C ASP A 172 -14.44 -2.25 -12.73
N LEU A 173 -15.18 -3.20 -12.21
CA LEU A 173 -16.60 -3.41 -12.54
C LEU A 173 -17.47 -2.19 -12.19
N PHE A 174 -17.16 -1.50 -11.12
CA PHE A 174 -17.91 -0.29 -10.72
C PHE A 174 -17.75 0.82 -11.77
N HIS A 175 -16.52 1.14 -12.15
CA HIS A 175 -16.22 2.18 -13.13
C HIS A 175 -16.70 1.79 -14.53
N ARG A 176 -16.54 0.53 -14.93
CA ARG A 176 -17.11 -0.02 -16.16
C ARG A 176 -18.63 0.17 -16.22
N ASN A 177 -19.35 -0.25 -15.17
CA ASN A 177 -20.79 -0.17 -15.12
C ASN A 177 -21.29 1.27 -15.08
N ARG A 178 -20.55 2.17 -14.42
CA ARG A 178 -20.82 3.61 -14.41
C ARG A 178 -20.68 4.20 -15.81
N ALA A 179 -19.59 3.90 -16.52
CA ALA A 179 -19.37 4.38 -17.89
C ALA A 179 -20.49 3.94 -18.84
N VAL A 180 -20.92 2.67 -18.74
CA VAL A 180 -22.03 2.14 -19.57
C VAL A 180 -23.38 2.80 -19.28
N ARG A 181 -23.63 3.23 -18.03
CA ARG A 181 -24.91 3.89 -17.66
C ARG A 181 -24.97 5.37 -18.05
N THR A 182 -23.85 5.99 -18.36
CA THR A 182 -23.75 7.41 -18.75
C THR A 182 -23.71 7.60 -20.27
N CYS A 183 -23.67 6.54 -21.04
CA CYS A 183 -23.89 6.51 -22.48
C CYS A 183 -25.36 6.29 -22.81
#